data_f9823698440d8d03a186eeb42e4a7b9e
#
_entry.id   f9823698440d8d03a186eeb42e4a7b9e
#
_cell.length_a   1.000
_cell.length_b   1.000
_cell.length_c   1.000
_cell.angle_alpha   90.00
_cell.angle_beta   90.00
_cell.angle_gamma   90.00
#
_symmetry.space_group_name_H-M   'P 1'
#
loop_
_entity.id
_entity.type
_entity.pdbx_description
1 polymer ?
#
loop_
_entity_poly.entity_id
_entity_poly.type
_entity_poly.pdbx_seq_one_letter_code
_entity_poly.pdbx_strand_id
1 'polypeptide(L)'
;MKNKNFISELMDAGLPGHLIDAVINMGQFKSIKSQTKLIDTGKECRMIYFILKGAFVCRHLNEETGDKRTIGFHMDDFQPFMTCVDSYFTNTRTACDLLAIGDGEVLEFRKNDLEELAGTHQVLSAFYYARIINALVSEHDFKTKLIQYSSDSLYRYMICHHPQIIKKIPSKYIAEFMGISPEWLSKLKHKT
;
A
#
# COMPACT_ATOMS: atom_id res chain seq x y z
N MET A 1 -6.60 -21.65 -5.20
CA MET A 1 -7.47 -20.47 -5.13
C MET A 1 -6.61 -19.29 -4.73
N LYS A 2 -6.36 -18.38 -5.69
CA LYS A 2 -5.42 -17.25 -5.54
C LYS A 2 -5.89 -16.13 -4.59
N ASN A 3 -7.19 -16.08 -4.25
CA ASN A 3 -7.82 -14.98 -3.50
C ASN A 3 -8.18 -15.33 -2.04
N LYS A 4 -7.57 -16.37 -1.44
CA LYS A 4 -7.97 -16.84 -0.10
C LYS A 4 -7.96 -15.75 0.96
N ASN A 5 -6.90 -14.95 1.02
CA ASN A 5 -6.76 -13.92 2.05
C ASN A 5 -7.82 -12.82 1.87
N PHE A 6 -8.08 -12.37 0.64
CA PHE A 6 -9.09 -11.36 0.37
C PHE A 6 -10.51 -11.86 0.67
N ILE A 7 -10.83 -13.09 0.24
CA ILE A 7 -12.12 -13.70 0.56
C ILE A 7 -12.30 -13.84 2.08
N SER A 8 -11.25 -14.26 2.81
CA SER A 8 -11.30 -14.34 4.28
C SER A 8 -11.59 -12.96 4.89
N GLU A 9 -10.92 -11.90 4.45
CA GLU A 9 -11.19 -10.54 4.95
C GLU A 9 -12.65 -10.11 4.72
N LEU A 10 -13.22 -10.43 3.56
CA LEU A 10 -14.63 -10.11 3.25
C LEU A 10 -15.60 -10.93 4.11
N MET A 11 -15.30 -12.22 4.33
CA MET A 11 -16.08 -13.09 5.20
C MET A 11 -16.03 -12.64 6.66
N ASP A 12 -14.85 -12.30 7.17
CA ASP A 12 -14.64 -11.81 8.54
C ASP A 12 -15.35 -10.47 8.78
N ALA A 13 -15.50 -9.66 7.73
CA ALA A 13 -16.30 -8.44 7.76
C ALA A 13 -17.82 -8.68 7.70
N GLY A 14 -18.27 -9.95 7.59
CA GLY A 14 -19.68 -10.32 7.57
C GLY A 14 -20.37 -10.14 6.22
N LEU A 15 -19.64 -10.06 5.10
CA LEU A 15 -20.26 -9.99 3.79
C LEU A 15 -20.93 -11.32 3.44
N PRO A 16 -22.19 -11.33 2.94
CA PRO A 16 -22.86 -12.53 2.46
C PRO A 16 -22.18 -13.04 1.16
N GLY A 17 -22.26 -14.36 0.92
CA GLY A 17 -21.57 -15.02 -0.20
C GLY A 17 -21.81 -14.39 -1.55
N HIS A 18 -23.06 -14.04 -1.88
CA HIS A 18 -23.40 -13.39 -3.17
C HIS A 18 -22.72 -12.04 -3.35
N LEU A 19 -22.49 -11.29 -2.26
CA LEU A 19 -21.79 -10.01 -2.31
C LEU A 19 -20.27 -10.20 -2.42
N ILE A 20 -19.73 -11.23 -1.78
CA ILE A 20 -18.33 -11.64 -1.97
C ILE A 20 -18.08 -12.00 -3.43
N ASP A 21 -18.96 -12.80 -4.03
CA ASP A 21 -18.86 -13.15 -5.46
C ASP A 21 -18.94 -11.91 -6.35
N ALA A 22 -19.84 -10.98 -6.05
CA ALA A 22 -19.96 -9.73 -6.80
C ALA A 22 -18.67 -8.89 -6.74
N VAL A 23 -18.06 -8.75 -5.55
CA VAL A 23 -16.79 -8.03 -5.37
C VAL A 23 -15.65 -8.74 -6.11
N ILE A 24 -15.55 -10.07 -6.01
CA ILE A 24 -14.50 -10.83 -6.71
C ILE A 24 -14.64 -10.73 -8.22
N ASN A 25 -15.86 -10.84 -8.76
CA ASN A 25 -16.13 -10.74 -10.20
C ASN A 25 -15.91 -9.33 -10.76
N MET A 26 -16.08 -8.29 -9.95
CA MET A 26 -15.75 -6.91 -10.28
C MET A 26 -14.23 -6.70 -10.38
N GLY A 27 -13.45 -7.40 -9.55
CA GLY A 27 -12.00 -7.27 -9.47
C GLY A 27 -11.30 -7.87 -10.70
N GLN A 28 -10.43 -7.10 -11.35
CA GLN A 28 -9.58 -7.59 -12.42
C GLN A 28 -8.28 -8.15 -11.87
N PHE A 29 -8.04 -9.46 -12.04
CA PHE A 29 -6.76 -10.09 -11.70
C PHE A 29 -5.65 -9.63 -12.66
N LYS A 30 -4.50 -9.21 -12.08
CA LYS A 30 -3.31 -8.84 -12.84
C LYS A 30 -2.06 -9.47 -12.25
N SER A 31 -1.24 -10.07 -13.12
CA SER A 31 0.16 -10.41 -12.81
C SER A 31 1.04 -9.22 -13.14
N ILE A 32 1.83 -8.80 -12.18
CA ILE A 32 2.65 -7.60 -12.27
C ILE A 32 4.13 -8.03 -12.30
N LYS A 33 4.88 -7.49 -13.24
CA LYS A 33 6.33 -7.71 -13.33
C LYS A 33 7.08 -6.74 -12.42
N SER A 34 8.23 -7.18 -11.94
CA SER A 34 9.16 -6.33 -11.19
C SER A 34 9.43 -5.01 -11.92
N GLN A 35 9.53 -3.93 -11.16
CA GLN A 35 9.74 -2.55 -11.63
C GLN A 35 8.60 -1.97 -12.50
N THR A 36 7.45 -2.65 -12.57
CA THR A 36 6.25 -2.08 -13.19
C THR A 36 5.64 -1.01 -12.27
N LYS A 37 5.30 0.14 -12.83
CA LYS A 37 4.47 1.14 -12.17
C LYS A 37 3.01 0.86 -12.45
N LEU A 38 2.22 0.69 -11.41
CA LEU A 38 0.76 0.57 -11.50
C LEU A 38 0.10 1.94 -11.68
N ILE A 39 0.68 2.95 -11.07
CA ILE A 39 0.26 4.34 -11.17
C ILE A 39 1.51 5.17 -11.38
N ASP A 40 1.46 6.09 -12.33
CA ASP A 40 2.54 7.05 -12.64
C ASP A 40 2.22 8.43 -12.08
N THR A 41 3.25 9.11 -11.58
CA THR A 41 3.21 10.55 -11.25
C THR A 41 2.62 11.35 -12.41
N GLY A 42 1.76 12.31 -12.10
CA GLY A 42 1.09 13.20 -13.06
C GLY A 42 -0.16 12.62 -13.72
N LYS A 43 -0.55 11.39 -13.37
CA LYS A 43 -1.80 10.76 -13.81
C LYS A 43 -2.88 10.88 -12.75
N GLU A 44 -4.15 10.79 -13.15
CA GLU A 44 -5.25 10.58 -12.21
C GLU A 44 -5.31 9.11 -11.79
N CYS A 45 -5.43 8.88 -10.48
CA CYS A 45 -5.62 7.55 -9.92
C CYS A 45 -7.11 7.27 -9.71
N ARG A 46 -7.66 6.36 -10.50
CA ARG A 46 -9.05 5.89 -10.40
C ARG A 46 -9.16 4.41 -10.05
N MET A 47 -8.07 3.86 -9.53
CA MET A 47 -7.96 2.44 -9.20
C MET A 47 -7.55 2.26 -7.75
N ILE A 48 -8.10 1.23 -7.11
CA ILE A 48 -7.60 0.67 -5.87
C ILE A 48 -7.19 -0.79 -6.14
N TYR A 49 -6.12 -1.21 -5.51
CA TYR A 49 -5.55 -2.55 -5.68
C TYR A 49 -5.57 -3.30 -4.36
N PHE A 50 -5.91 -4.58 -4.41
CA PHE A 50 -5.65 -5.51 -3.32
C PHE A 50 -4.49 -6.43 -3.72
N ILE A 51 -3.44 -6.46 -2.91
CA ILE A 51 -2.24 -7.25 -3.15
C ILE A 51 -2.50 -8.70 -2.74
N LEU A 52 -2.47 -9.60 -3.72
CA LEU A 52 -2.58 -11.05 -3.50
C LEU A 52 -1.21 -11.66 -3.19
N LYS A 53 -0.16 -11.08 -3.78
CA LYS A 53 1.22 -11.51 -3.62
C LYS A 53 2.19 -10.40 -4.03
N GLY A 54 3.27 -10.24 -3.27
CA GLY A 54 4.37 -9.35 -3.64
C GLY A 54 4.47 -8.11 -2.76
N ALA A 55 5.35 -7.21 -3.16
CA ALA A 55 5.65 -5.99 -2.44
C ALA A 55 5.71 -4.80 -3.40
N PHE A 56 5.18 -3.67 -2.93
CA PHE A 56 5.08 -2.42 -3.67
C PHE A 56 5.51 -1.26 -2.76
N VAL A 57 6.01 -0.21 -3.38
CA VAL A 57 6.33 1.05 -2.69
C VAL A 57 5.57 2.20 -3.31
N CYS A 58 5.06 3.08 -2.45
CA CYS A 58 4.57 4.38 -2.85
C CYS A 58 5.74 5.37 -2.80
N ARG A 59 6.01 6.07 -3.92
CA ARG A 59 7.09 7.05 -4.03
C ARG A 59 6.52 8.39 -4.44
N HIS A 60 6.83 9.42 -3.69
CA HIS A 60 6.39 10.79 -3.94
C HIS A 60 7.48 11.59 -4.67
N LEU A 61 7.08 12.35 -5.67
CA LEU A 61 7.94 13.29 -6.38
C LEU A 61 8.05 14.60 -5.59
N ASN A 62 9.27 15.02 -5.26
CA ASN A 62 9.53 16.37 -4.78
C ASN A 62 9.58 17.29 -6.02
N GLU A 63 8.64 18.20 -6.12
CA GLU A 63 8.53 19.10 -7.28
C GLU A 63 9.69 20.12 -7.36
N GLU A 64 10.32 20.46 -6.23
CA GLU A 64 11.43 21.39 -6.19
C GLU A 64 12.75 20.76 -6.67
N THR A 65 13.03 19.52 -6.26
CA THR A 65 14.31 18.84 -6.55
C THR A 65 14.21 17.84 -7.69
N GLY A 66 13.00 17.42 -8.08
CA GLY A 66 12.79 16.34 -9.04
C GLY A 66 13.06 14.93 -8.47
N ASP A 67 13.48 14.81 -7.22
CA ASP A 67 13.78 13.54 -6.59
C ASP A 67 12.51 12.81 -6.17
N LYS A 68 12.57 11.48 -6.19
CA LYS A 68 11.50 10.63 -5.66
C LYS A 68 11.93 9.98 -4.36
N ARG A 69 11.07 10.05 -3.34
CA ARG A 69 11.27 9.40 -2.05
C ARG A 69 10.15 8.40 -1.77
N THR A 70 10.51 7.29 -1.16
CA THR A 70 9.54 6.31 -0.65
C THR A 70 8.81 6.91 0.54
N ILE A 71 7.47 6.88 0.48
CA ILE A 71 6.58 7.38 1.53
C ILE A 71 5.70 6.28 2.14
N GLY A 72 5.63 5.09 1.52
CA GLY A 72 4.82 4.00 2.03
C GLY A 72 5.22 2.65 1.46
N PHE A 73 4.81 1.60 2.16
CA PHE A 73 5.04 0.19 1.81
C PHE A 73 3.71 -0.55 1.78
N HIS A 74 3.52 -1.38 0.76
CA HIS A 74 2.34 -2.20 0.60
C HIS A 74 2.74 -3.64 0.24
N MET A 75 2.18 -4.62 0.93
CA MET A 75 2.47 -6.04 0.73
C MET A 75 1.24 -6.88 1.05
N ASP A 76 1.25 -8.12 0.61
CA ASP A 76 0.18 -9.09 0.88
C ASP A 76 -0.07 -9.36 2.37
N ASP A 77 0.94 -9.16 3.22
CA ASP A 77 0.89 -9.31 4.69
C ASP A 77 1.04 -7.98 5.45
N PHE A 78 1.03 -6.85 4.75
CA PHE A 78 1.10 -5.53 5.36
C PHE A 78 0.51 -4.46 4.43
N GLN A 79 -0.58 -3.79 4.87
CA GLN A 79 -1.26 -2.77 4.07
C GLN A 79 -1.62 -3.29 2.66
N PRO A 80 -2.38 -4.39 2.53
CA PRO A 80 -2.63 -5.04 1.25
C PRO A 80 -3.47 -4.20 0.29
N PHE A 81 -4.19 -3.19 0.78
CA PHE A 81 -4.89 -2.22 -0.06
C PHE A 81 -3.96 -1.06 -0.41
N MET A 82 -3.85 -0.74 -1.69
CA MET A 82 -3.02 0.36 -2.15
C MET A 82 -3.70 1.20 -3.24
N THR A 83 -3.49 2.50 -3.15
CA THR A 83 -3.87 3.51 -4.15
C THR A 83 -2.99 4.74 -3.97
N CYS A 84 -3.02 5.69 -4.91
CA CYS A 84 -2.50 7.04 -4.64
C CYS A 84 -3.61 7.86 -4.00
N VAL A 85 -3.56 7.97 -2.67
CA VAL A 85 -4.63 8.49 -1.81
C VAL A 85 -5.04 9.92 -2.19
N ASP A 86 -4.06 10.80 -2.45
CA ASP A 86 -4.27 12.17 -2.90
C ASP A 86 -5.18 12.22 -4.13
N SER A 87 -4.78 11.55 -5.20
CA SER A 87 -5.51 11.52 -6.46
C SER A 87 -6.82 10.73 -6.37
N TYR A 88 -6.82 9.59 -5.68
CA TYR A 88 -7.99 8.71 -5.61
C TYR A 88 -9.19 9.41 -4.95
N PHE A 89 -8.97 10.16 -3.87
CA PHE A 89 -10.06 10.82 -3.14
C PHE A 89 -10.35 12.24 -3.62
N THR A 90 -9.37 12.95 -4.16
CA THR A 90 -9.57 14.36 -4.60
C THR A 90 -9.82 14.51 -6.10
N ASN A 91 -9.67 13.42 -6.89
CA ASN A 91 -9.77 13.42 -8.35
C ASN A 91 -8.77 14.38 -9.03
N THR A 92 -7.60 14.56 -8.42
CA THR A 92 -6.50 15.38 -8.95
C THR A 92 -5.40 14.48 -9.53
N ARG A 93 -4.42 15.06 -10.19
CA ARG A 93 -3.22 14.33 -10.62
C ARG A 93 -2.35 14.01 -9.41
N THR A 94 -1.86 12.76 -9.34
CA THR A 94 -1.01 12.34 -8.22
C THR A 94 0.44 12.78 -8.40
N ALA A 95 1.10 13.13 -7.29
CA ALA A 95 2.55 13.29 -7.20
C ALA A 95 3.26 11.97 -6.89
N CYS A 96 2.53 10.86 -6.77
CA CYS A 96 3.05 9.55 -6.38
C CYS A 96 3.15 8.56 -7.54
N ASP A 97 4.14 7.65 -7.46
CA ASP A 97 4.17 6.39 -8.20
C ASP A 97 3.81 5.23 -7.26
N LEU A 98 3.07 4.23 -7.75
CA LEU A 98 3.02 2.90 -7.13
C LEU A 98 3.90 1.94 -7.93
N LEU A 99 5.01 1.49 -7.35
CA LEU A 99 6.06 0.71 -8.00
C LEU A 99 6.15 -0.70 -7.42
N ALA A 100 6.09 -1.72 -8.28
CA ALA A 100 6.34 -3.11 -7.91
C ALA A 100 7.83 -3.35 -7.63
N ILE A 101 8.16 -3.93 -6.48
CA ILE A 101 9.56 -4.23 -6.09
C ILE A 101 10.02 -5.55 -6.67
N GLY A 102 9.12 -6.51 -6.81
CA GLY A 102 9.33 -7.81 -7.42
C GLY A 102 8.12 -8.20 -8.27
N ASP A 103 8.12 -9.41 -8.82
CA ASP A 103 6.93 -9.97 -9.46
C ASP A 103 5.82 -10.13 -8.41
N GLY A 104 4.59 -9.76 -8.78
CA GLY A 104 3.45 -9.77 -7.89
C GLY A 104 2.12 -10.09 -8.58
N GLU A 105 1.08 -10.22 -7.77
CA GLU A 105 -0.30 -10.45 -8.22
C GLU A 105 -1.24 -9.52 -7.45
N VAL A 106 -2.16 -8.87 -8.16
CA VAL A 106 -3.13 -7.95 -7.57
C VAL A 106 -4.53 -8.18 -8.11
N LEU A 107 -5.55 -7.81 -7.33
CA LEU A 107 -6.88 -7.52 -7.82
C LEU A 107 -7.01 -6.00 -7.99
N GLU A 108 -7.37 -5.57 -9.16
CA GLU A 108 -7.61 -4.16 -9.48
C GLU A 108 -9.10 -3.88 -9.50
N PHE A 109 -9.53 -2.81 -8.84
CA PHE A 109 -10.90 -2.34 -8.79
C PHE A 109 -10.98 -0.90 -9.29
N ARG A 110 -11.96 -0.61 -10.14
CA ARG A 110 -12.27 0.76 -10.51
C ARG A 110 -13.01 1.45 -9.36
N LYS A 111 -12.61 2.70 -9.08
CA LYS A 111 -13.21 3.52 -8.03
C LYS A 111 -14.73 3.57 -8.13
N ASN A 112 -15.24 3.97 -9.30
CA ASN A 112 -16.68 4.18 -9.48
C ASN A 112 -17.48 2.89 -9.27
N ASP A 113 -16.99 1.76 -9.80
CA ASP A 113 -17.69 0.48 -9.69
C ASP A 113 -17.75 0.02 -8.22
N LEU A 114 -16.64 0.19 -7.49
CA LEU A 114 -16.56 -0.16 -6.07
C LEU A 114 -17.43 0.76 -5.20
N GLU A 115 -17.41 2.07 -5.45
CA GLU A 115 -18.20 3.05 -4.72
C GLU A 115 -19.70 2.88 -5.00
N GLU A 116 -20.10 2.56 -6.24
CA GLU A 116 -21.49 2.27 -6.59
C GLU A 116 -21.99 1.02 -5.84
N LEU A 117 -21.22 -0.08 -5.87
CA LEU A 117 -21.59 -1.31 -5.16
C LEU A 117 -21.63 -1.09 -3.63
N ALA A 118 -20.64 -0.38 -3.08
CA ALA A 118 -20.62 -0.04 -1.66
C ALA A 118 -21.79 0.87 -1.25
N GLY A 119 -22.20 1.79 -2.13
CA GLY A 119 -23.34 2.69 -1.88
C GLY A 119 -24.68 1.96 -1.75
N THR A 120 -24.81 0.78 -2.36
CA THR A 120 -26.03 -0.04 -2.30
C THR A 120 -26.01 -1.11 -1.20
N HIS A 121 -24.84 -1.36 -0.58
CA HIS A 121 -24.65 -2.43 0.41
C HIS A 121 -23.92 -1.94 1.65
N GLN A 122 -24.68 -1.69 2.73
CA GLN A 122 -24.15 -1.12 3.97
C GLN A 122 -22.94 -1.88 4.55
N VAL A 123 -22.95 -3.21 4.49
CA VAL A 123 -21.86 -4.05 4.99
C VAL A 123 -20.57 -3.88 4.18
N LEU A 124 -20.69 -3.75 2.85
CA LEU A 124 -19.55 -3.47 1.99
C LEU A 124 -19.04 -2.04 2.19
N SER A 125 -19.95 -1.07 2.35
CA SER A 125 -19.61 0.31 2.68
C SER A 125 -18.82 0.39 3.98
N ALA A 126 -19.28 -0.29 5.04
CA ALA A 126 -18.59 -0.35 6.32
C ALA A 126 -17.18 -0.98 6.19
N PHE A 127 -17.04 -2.07 5.44
CA PHE A 127 -15.75 -2.69 5.15
C PHE A 127 -14.82 -1.73 4.41
N TYR A 128 -15.30 -1.08 3.35
CA TYR A 128 -14.52 -0.14 2.54
C TYR A 128 -13.99 1.02 3.40
N TYR A 129 -14.86 1.68 4.17
CA TYR A 129 -14.43 2.76 5.05
C TYR A 129 -13.51 2.30 6.19
N ALA A 130 -13.74 1.11 6.74
CA ALA A 130 -12.85 0.54 7.75
C ALA A 130 -11.41 0.34 7.20
N ARG A 131 -11.27 -0.09 5.93
CA ARG A 131 -9.94 -0.22 5.30
C ARG A 131 -9.26 1.14 5.13
N ILE A 132 -10.00 2.18 4.73
CA ILE A 132 -9.47 3.55 4.62
C ILE A 132 -9.01 4.06 5.99
N ILE A 133 -9.84 3.92 7.01
CA ILE A 133 -9.52 4.37 8.37
C ILE A 133 -8.28 3.63 8.91
N ASN A 134 -8.19 2.32 8.73
CA ASN A 134 -7.04 1.53 9.16
C ASN A 134 -5.75 1.97 8.46
N ALA A 135 -5.81 2.26 7.16
CA ALA A 135 -4.67 2.79 6.42
C ALA A 135 -4.23 4.15 6.96
N LEU A 136 -5.16 5.08 7.20
CA LEU A 136 -4.87 6.40 7.78
C LEU A 136 -4.25 6.30 9.18
N VAL A 137 -4.77 5.42 10.03
CA VAL A 137 -4.23 5.19 11.38
C VAL A 137 -2.80 4.67 11.31
N SER A 138 -2.55 3.70 10.42
CA SER A 138 -1.20 3.15 10.23
C SER A 138 -0.22 4.19 9.70
N GLU A 139 -0.63 4.99 8.71
CA GLU A 139 0.21 6.08 8.18
C GLU A 139 0.50 7.14 9.25
N HIS A 140 -0.50 7.49 10.05
CA HIS A 140 -0.34 8.42 11.17
C HIS A 140 0.69 7.89 12.19
N ASP A 141 0.62 6.61 12.55
CA ASP A 141 1.57 5.97 13.47
C ASP A 141 2.99 6.02 12.90
N PHE A 142 3.20 5.60 11.65
CA PHE A 142 4.51 5.68 10.99
C PHE A 142 5.04 7.10 10.90
N LYS A 143 4.20 8.07 10.53
CA LYS A 143 4.58 9.49 10.48
C LYS A 143 5.02 10.01 11.85
N THR A 144 4.27 9.65 12.89
CA THR A 144 4.61 10.02 14.28
C THR A 144 5.97 9.44 14.68
N LYS A 145 6.24 8.17 14.39
CA LYS A 145 7.52 7.52 14.67
C LYS A 145 8.67 8.12 13.86
N LEU A 146 8.44 8.44 12.59
CA LEU A 146 9.41 9.08 11.71
C LEU A 146 9.86 10.46 12.23
N ILE A 147 8.94 11.20 12.86
CA ILE A 147 9.22 12.53 13.42
C ILE A 147 9.89 12.43 14.81
N GLN A 148 9.47 11.48 15.65
CA GLN A 148 9.87 11.42 17.04
C GLN A 148 11.13 10.58 17.30
N TYR A 149 11.37 9.55 16.48
CA TYR A 149 12.43 8.58 16.72
C TYR A 149 13.72 8.98 16.03
N SER A 150 14.86 8.66 16.67
CA SER A 150 16.13 8.62 15.96
C SER A 150 16.09 7.53 14.88
N SER A 151 16.96 7.62 13.89
CA SER A 151 17.05 6.58 12.85
C SER A 151 17.33 5.17 13.40
N ASP A 152 18.13 5.07 14.47
CA ASP A 152 18.39 3.80 15.17
C ASP A 152 17.11 3.25 15.83
N SER A 153 16.39 4.09 16.57
CA SER A 153 15.13 3.70 17.21
C SER A 153 14.03 3.34 16.21
N LEU A 154 13.92 4.09 15.11
CA LEU A 154 12.96 3.81 14.05
C LEU A 154 13.27 2.48 13.36
N TYR A 155 14.55 2.21 13.06
CA TYR A 155 14.96 0.96 12.44
C TYR A 155 14.66 -0.24 13.33
N ARG A 156 14.97 -0.15 14.65
CA ARG A 156 14.61 -1.19 15.64
C ARG A 156 13.10 -1.39 15.74
N TYR A 157 12.33 -0.30 15.75
CA TYR A 157 10.87 -0.39 15.73
C TYR A 157 10.37 -1.17 14.51
N MET A 158 10.90 -0.88 13.31
CA MET A 158 10.53 -1.61 12.09
C MET A 158 10.91 -3.09 12.16
N ILE A 159 12.08 -3.44 12.72
CA ILE A 159 12.47 -4.85 12.90
C ILE A 159 11.50 -5.57 13.84
N CYS A 160 11.14 -4.94 14.97
CA CYS A 160 10.32 -5.57 15.99
C CYS A 160 8.84 -5.68 15.60
N HIS A 161 8.28 -4.64 14.96
CA HIS A 161 6.85 -4.55 14.71
C HIS A 161 6.44 -4.82 13.25
N HIS A 162 7.36 -4.60 12.30
CA HIS A 162 7.11 -4.73 10.87
C HIS A 162 8.26 -5.49 10.16
N PRO A 163 8.65 -6.69 10.63
CA PRO A 163 9.79 -7.44 10.08
C PRO A 163 9.62 -7.79 8.59
N GLN A 164 8.40 -7.87 8.09
CA GLN A 164 8.08 -8.10 6.68
C GLN A 164 8.61 -6.98 5.78
N ILE A 165 8.61 -5.71 6.24
CA ILE A 165 9.21 -4.59 5.51
C ILE A 165 10.70 -4.84 5.31
N ILE A 166 11.40 -5.18 6.40
CA ILE A 166 12.85 -5.41 6.36
C ILE A 166 13.22 -6.60 5.47
N LYS A 167 12.36 -7.63 5.40
CA LYS A 167 12.57 -8.85 4.62
C LYS A 167 12.24 -8.68 3.13
N LYS A 168 11.17 -7.94 2.79
CA LYS A 168 10.64 -7.89 1.42
C LYS A 168 11.06 -6.63 0.67
N ILE A 169 11.38 -5.53 1.36
CA ILE A 169 11.71 -4.24 0.73
C ILE A 169 13.22 -4.05 0.63
N PRO A 170 13.76 -3.75 -0.55
CA PRO A 170 15.18 -3.43 -0.73
C PRO A 170 15.62 -2.23 0.12
N SER A 171 16.83 -2.31 0.65
CA SER A 171 17.40 -1.33 1.59
C SER A 171 17.34 0.11 1.08
N LYS A 172 17.48 0.34 -0.22
CA LYS A 172 17.40 1.69 -0.79
C LYS A 172 16.06 2.38 -0.51
N TYR A 173 14.94 1.65 -0.61
CA TYR A 173 13.61 2.22 -0.36
C TYR A 173 13.35 2.42 1.13
N ILE A 174 13.92 1.55 1.99
CA ILE A 174 13.88 1.73 3.45
C ILE A 174 14.69 2.97 3.84
N ALA A 175 15.89 3.16 3.28
CA ALA A 175 16.71 4.34 3.52
C ALA A 175 16.00 5.63 3.03
N GLU A 176 15.40 5.61 1.83
CA GLU A 176 14.60 6.72 1.32
C GLU A 176 13.46 7.09 2.28
N PHE A 177 12.71 6.08 2.78
CA PHE A 177 11.61 6.27 3.74
C PHE A 177 12.09 6.87 5.06
N MET A 178 13.20 6.38 5.58
CA MET A 178 13.79 6.86 6.83
C MET A 178 14.51 8.22 6.68
N GLY A 179 14.66 8.75 5.47
CA GLY A 179 15.39 9.98 5.19
C GLY A 179 16.89 9.91 5.49
N ILE A 180 17.49 8.72 5.36
CA ILE A 180 18.92 8.46 5.64
C ILE A 180 19.64 7.93 4.38
N SER A 181 20.97 7.94 4.39
CA SER A 181 21.74 7.35 3.31
C SER A 181 21.74 5.81 3.37
N PRO A 182 21.90 5.11 2.23
CA PRO A 182 22.06 3.65 2.20
C PRO A 182 23.23 3.16 3.05
N GLU A 183 24.32 3.92 3.11
CA GLU A 183 25.51 3.59 3.92
C GLU A 183 25.20 3.67 5.41
N TRP A 184 24.41 4.65 5.83
CA TRP A 184 23.96 4.77 7.22
C TRP A 184 23.01 3.62 7.59
N LEU A 185 22.08 3.27 6.72
CA LEU A 185 21.21 2.10 6.93
C LEU A 185 22.03 0.80 7.04
N SER A 186 23.08 0.64 6.22
CA SER A 186 24.00 -0.50 6.33
C SER A 186 24.68 -0.57 7.70
N LYS A 187 25.14 0.57 8.25
CA LYS A 187 25.70 0.62 9.59
C LYS A 187 24.70 0.24 10.68
N LEU A 188 23.42 0.67 10.56
CA LEU A 188 22.36 0.29 11.48
C LEU A 188 22.11 -1.21 11.48
N LYS A 189 22.13 -1.85 10.31
CA LYS A 189 21.97 -3.32 10.16
C LYS A 189 23.06 -4.12 10.90
N HIS A 190 24.26 -3.61 10.98
CA HIS A 190 25.37 -4.29 11.66
C HIS A 190 25.38 -4.06 13.19
N LYS A 191 24.59 -3.09 13.69
CA LYS A 191 24.50 -2.78 15.12
C LYS A 191 23.34 -3.50 15.82
N THR A 192 22.42 -4.05 15.04
CA THR A 192 21.20 -4.69 15.52
C THR A 192 21.27 -6.18 15.29
#